data_acf489b1503f81803a806a4aa405f8c2
#
_entry.id   acf489b1503f81803a806a4aa405f8c2
#
_cell.length_a   1.000
_cell.length_b   1.000
_cell.length_c   1.000
_cell.angle_alpha   90.00
_cell.angle_beta   90.00
_cell.angle_gamma   90.00
#
_symmetry.space_group_name_H-M   'P 1'
#
loop_
_entity.id
_entity.type
_entity.pdbx_description
1 polymer ?
#
loop_
_entity_poly.entity_id
_entity_poly.type
_entity_poly.pdbx_seq_one_letter_code
_entity_poly.pdbx_strand_id
1 'polypeptide(L)'
;MPQAPPWSLLRTVAMLLPFALWGTAMAAMKPLLDGANPWLLALFRLLPAGALVVLAAVVLKRSLRVAAADWPWLVAFALVDGSLFQGLLAKGLGQTGAGLGSVLIDSQPLLVALLARSLFGEAINPVGWSGLLLGLLGIVCLGLPAPLLKHWWLEGASVLDLHPWSHGELWMLGAAAAMAAGTVLCRYASRHSDPVAITGWHMLLGSAPLLLGALLTPLVAPAGPAQLEQGFWRALWPAWSVGQWGLMAYATVLGSALAYGLFFWFASSGDLTGFTALTFLTPVFALLCGVLFLEESLEPLQWVGALLALVSVLLINRRQQLWQGRP
;
A
#
# COMPACT_ATOMS: atom_id res chain seq x y z
N MET A 1 18.31 -6.89 -31.52
CA MET A 1 17.29 -7.36 -30.57
C MET A 1 15.98 -6.76 -31.02
N PRO A 2 14.91 -7.53 -31.28
CA PRO A 2 13.64 -6.97 -31.68
C PRO A 2 13.09 -6.12 -30.53
N GLN A 3 12.75 -4.87 -30.83
CA GLN A 3 12.07 -3.98 -29.87
C GLN A 3 10.78 -4.66 -29.46
N ALA A 4 10.58 -4.81 -28.15
CA ALA A 4 9.29 -5.31 -27.65
C ALA A 4 8.16 -4.41 -28.18
N PRO A 5 7.03 -4.99 -28.61
CA PRO A 5 5.94 -4.21 -29.14
C PRO A 5 5.46 -3.17 -28.13
N PRO A 6 4.97 -2.02 -28.59
CA PRO A 6 4.45 -0.98 -27.70
C PRO A 6 3.45 -1.63 -26.74
N TRP A 7 3.54 -1.29 -25.48
CA TRP A 7 2.73 -1.80 -24.36
C TRP A 7 1.29 -2.06 -24.82
N SER A 8 0.84 -3.29 -24.83
CA SER A 8 -0.56 -3.54 -25.12
C SER A 8 -1.39 -2.78 -24.08
N LEU A 9 -2.48 -2.15 -24.48
CA LEU A 9 -3.39 -1.42 -23.58
C LEU A 9 -3.71 -2.24 -22.33
N LEU A 10 -3.92 -3.54 -22.50
CA LEU A 10 -4.18 -4.49 -21.42
C LEU A 10 -3.04 -4.51 -20.38
N ARG A 11 -1.77 -4.50 -20.80
CA ARG A 11 -0.63 -4.50 -19.87
C ARG A 11 -0.57 -3.18 -19.10
N THR A 12 -0.78 -2.05 -19.76
CA THR A 12 -0.81 -0.73 -19.11
C THR A 12 -1.93 -0.68 -18.07
N VAL A 13 -3.13 -1.13 -18.41
CA VAL A 13 -4.26 -1.22 -17.48
C VAL A 13 -3.91 -2.13 -16.29
N ALA A 14 -3.35 -3.31 -16.54
CA ALA A 14 -2.95 -4.24 -15.48
C ALA A 14 -1.88 -3.66 -14.54
N MET A 15 -0.96 -2.82 -15.06
CA MET A 15 0.04 -2.12 -14.24
C MET A 15 -0.55 -1.00 -13.38
N LEU A 16 -1.56 -0.31 -13.86
CA LEU A 16 -2.21 0.80 -13.14
C LEU A 16 -3.28 0.31 -12.16
N LEU A 17 -3.88 -0.84 -12.43
CA LEU A 17 -5.02 -1.37 -11.68
C LEU A 17 -4.76 -1.52 -10.18
N PRO A 18 -3.60 -2.03 -9.69
CA PRO A 18 -3.32 -2.11 -8.26
C PRO A 18 -3.48 -0.77 -7.53
N PHE A 19 -2.99 0.31 -8.13
CA PHE A 19 -3.00 1.65 -7.53
C PHE A 19 -4.40 2.26 -7.52
N ALA A 20 -5.19 2.04 -8.56
CA ALA A 20 -6.60 2.42 -8.60
C ALA A 20 -7.42 1.67 -7.53
N LEU A 21 -7.19 0.37 -7.39
CA LEU A 21 -7.87 -0.45 -6.40
C LEU A 21 -7.46 -0.10 -4.97
N TRP A 22 -6.19 0.23 -4.72
CA TRP A 22 -5.75 0.66 -3.39
C TRP A 22 -6.34 2.01 -3.00
N GLY A 23 -6.38 2.98 -3.91
CA GLY A 23 -6.99 4.29 -3.66
C GLY A 23 -8.45 4.16 -3.17
N THR A 24 -9.23 3.33 -3.82
CA THR A 24 -10.63 3.08 -3.45
C THR A 24 -10.79 2.16 -2.24
N ALA A 25 -9.91 1.16 -2.07
CA ALA A 25 -9.95 0.24 -0.93
C ALA A 25 -9.61 0.92 0.40
N MET A 26 -8.74 1.93 0.40
CA MET A 26 -8.45 2.74 1.61
C MET A 26 -9.71 3.44 2.11
N ALA A 27 -10.49 4.05 1.22
CA ALA A 27 -11.76 4.67 1.57
C ALA A 27 -12.78 3.63 2.08
N ALA A 28 -12.84 2.45 1.46
CA ALA A 28 -13.73 1.36 1.86
C ALA A 28 -13.39 0.77 3.24
N MET A 29 -12.12 0.78 3.64
CA MET A 29 -11.69 0.26 4.95
C MET A 29 -11.99 1.21 6.11
N LYS A 30 -12.07 2.52 5.88
CA LYS A 30 -12.22 3.50 6.96
C LYS A 30 -13.45 3.26 7.84
N PRO A 31 -14.66 3.03 7.29
CA PRO A 31 -15.85 2.73 8.10
C PRO A 31 -15.78 1.40 8.85
N LEU A 32 -14.82 0.52 8.50
CA LEU A 32 -14.64 -0.78 9.13
C LEU A 32 -13.76 -0.72 10.40
N LEU A 33 -13.03 0.38 10.57
CA LEU A 33 -12.13 0.58 11.70
C LEU A 33 -12.86 1.04 12.96
N ASP A 34 -14.05 1.63 12.82
CA ASP A 34 -14.83 2.12 13.95
C ASP A 34 -15.28 0.93 14.83
N GLY A 35 -14.67 0.82 16.01
CA GLY A 35 -14.97 -0.24 16.97
C GLY A 35 -14.43 -1.63 16.62
N ALA A 36 -13.64 -1.78 15.55
CA ALA A 36 -13.03 -3.05 15.18
C ALA A 36 -11.56 -3.13 15.66
N ASN A 37 -11.13 -4.35 16.01
CA ASN A 37 -9.72 -4.62 16.28
C ASN A 37 -8.90 -4.49 14.99
N PRO A 38 -7.86 -3.62 14.91
CA PRO A 38 -7.06 -3.43 13.69
C PRO A 38 -6.37 -4.71 13.19
N TRP A 39 -5.92 -5.58 14.10
CA TRP A 39 -5.31 -6.86 13.75
C TRP A 39 -6.31 -7.81 13.09
N LEU A 40 -7.54 -7.80 13.60
CA LEU A 40 -8.62 -8.62 13.05
C LEU A 40 -9.05 -8.11 11.67
N LEU A 41 -9.13 -6.78 11.48
CA LEU A 41 -9.38 -6.18 10.17
C LEU A 41 -8.32 -6.61 9.16
N ALA A 42 -7.05 -6.50 9.53
CA ALA A 42 -5.93 -6.93 8.68
C ALA A 42 -6.02 -8.43 8.36
N LEU A 43 -6.36 -9.27 9.35
CA LEU A 43 -6.53 -10.72 9.19
C LEU A 43 -7.67 -11.08 8.21
N PHE A 44 -8.87 -10.50 8.40
CA PHE A 44 -10.02 -10.73 7.52
C PHE A 44 -9.78 -10.29 6.09
N ARG A 45 -8.91 -9.32 5.90
CA ARG A 45 -8.48 -8.89 4.56
C ARG A 45 -7.43 -9.83 3.98
N LEU A 46 -6.39 -10.15 4.73
CA LEU A 46 -5.20 -10.82 4.21
C LEU A 46 -5.39 -12.32 4.01
N LEU A 47 -5.97 -13.01 5.00
CA LEU A 47 -6.11 -14.48 4.97
C LEU A 47 -6.98 -14.95 3.79
N PRO A 48 -8.21 -14.42 3.57
CA PRO A 48 -9.00 -14.81 2.42
C PRO A 48 -8.37 -14.36 1.08
N ALA A 49 -7.73 -13.18 1.06
CA ALA A 49 -7.03 -12.71 -0.14
C ALA A 49 -5.88 -13.65 -0.53
N GLY A 50 -5.09 -14.10 0.44
CA GLY A 50 -4.03 -15.09 0.20
C GLY A 50 -4.56 -16.40 -0.37
N ALA A 51 -5.68 -16.92 0.19
CA ALA A 51 -6.35 -18.09 -0.33
C ALA A 51 -6.84 -17.89 -1.78
N LEU A 52 -7.41 -16.73 -2.09
CA LEU A 52 -7.85 -16.38 -3.45
C LEU A 52 -6.67 -16.29 -4.44
N VAL A 53 -5.53 -15.73 -4.03
CA VAL A 53 -4.33 -15.65 -4.88
C VAL A 53 -3.74 -17.05 -5.12
N VAL A 54 -3.69 -17.91 -4.10
CA VAL A 54 -3.27 -19.32 -4.26
C VAL A 54 -4.22 -20.05 -5.20
N LEU A 55 -5.53 -19.86 -5.03
CA LEU A 55 -6.54 -20.44 -5.93
C LEU A 55 -6.36 -19.93 -7.38
N ALA A 56 -6.11 -18.63 -7.55
CA ALA A 56 -5.80 -18.06 -8.86
C ALA A 56 -4.53 -18.68 -9.47
N ALA A 57 -3.48 -18.91 -8.69
CA ALA A 57 -2.28 -19.59 -9.16
C ALA A 57 -2.60 -21.03 -9.64
N VAL A 58 -3.46 -21.78 -8.93
CA VAL A 58 -3.92 -23.11 -9.36
C VAL A 58 -4.69 -23.04 -10.67
N VAL A 59 -5.67 -22.13 -10.76
CA VAL A 59 -6.51 -21.96 -11.99
C VAL A 59 -5.65 -21.56 -13.19
N LEU A 60 -4.66 -20.70 -12.97
CA LEU A 60 -3.70 -20.25 -13.99
C LEU A 60 -2.60 -21.30 -14.26
N LYS A 61 -2.68 -22.49 -13.66
CA LYS A 61 -1.71 -23.58 -13.81
C LYS A 61 -0.27 -23.17 -13.46
N ARG A 62 -0.12 -22.26 -12.49
CA ARG A 62 1.18 -21.84 -11.95
C ARG A 62 1.69 -22.84 -10.92
N SER A 63 3.01 -22.97 -10.80
CA SER A 63 3.60 -23.83 -9.80
C SER A 63 3.40 -23.25 -8.39
N LEU A 64 2.78 -24.02 -7.51
CA LEU A 64 2.68 -23.65 -6.07
C LEU A 64 3.93 -24.04 -5.27
N ARG A 65 4.87 -24.75 -5.91
CA ARG A 65 6.09 -25.21 -5.22
C ARG A 65 7.02 -24.04 -4.99
N VAL A 66 7.46 -23.89 -3.75
CA VAL A 66 8.47 -22.90 -3.36
C VAL A 66 9.84 -23.60 -3.38
N ALA A 67 10.79 -23.01 -4.09
CA ALA A 67 12.16 -23.51 -4.12
C ALA A 67 12.81 -23.38 -2.73
N ALA A 68 13.62 -24.34 -2.34
CA ALA A 68 14.27 -24.33 -1.01
C ALA A 68 15.08 -23.05 -0.75
N ALA A 69 15.74 -22.51 -1.78
CA ALA A 69 16.51 -21.27 -1.71
C ALA A 69 15.64 -20.01 -1.46
N ASP A 70 14.37 -20.05 -1.82
CA ASP A 70 13.45 -18.91 -1.69
C ASP A 70 12.70 -18.88 -0.35
N TRP A 71 12.70 -19.99 0.42
CA TRP A 71 11.98 -20.09 1.69
C TRP A 71 12.37 -19.02 2.73
N PRO A 72 13.65 -18.75 2.99
CA PRO A 72 14.03 -17.70 3.95
C PRO A 72 13.48 -16.33 3.56
N TRP A 73 13.50 -16.03 2.26
CA TRP A 73 12.98 -14.77 1.72
C TRP A 73 11.46 -14.71 1.77
N LEU A 74 10.77 -15.82 1.51
CA LEU A 74 9.31 -15.92 1.65
C LEU A 74 8.88 -15.69 3.09
N VAL A 75 9.57 -16.30 4.07
CA VAL A 75 9.26 -16.08 5.50
C VAL A 75 9.50 -14.62 5.88
N ALA A 76 10.63 -14.04 5.49
CA ALA A 76 10.88 -12.61 5.73
C ALA A 76 9.83 -11.71 5.06
N PHE A 77 9.43 -12.02 3.83
CA PHE A 77 8.38 -11.30 3.10
C PHE A 77 7.02 -11.43 3.81
N ALA A 78 6.65 -12.63 4.26
CA ALA A 78 5.41 -12.86 5.00
C ALA A 78 5.37 -12.10 6.33
N LEU A 79 6.48 -12.05 7.06
CA LEU A 79 6.55 -11.33 8.34
C LEU A 79 6.56 -9.80 8.13
N VAL A 80 7.33 -9.30 7.15
CA VAL A 80 7.49 -7.86 6.95
C VAL A 80 6.28 -7.27 6.22
N ASP A 81 5.87 -7.82 5.08
CA ASP A 81 4.75 -7.29 4.30
C ASP A 81 3.40 -7.87 4.78
N GLY A 82 3.33 -9.19 4.92
CA GLY A 82 2.09 -9.86 5.31
C GLY A 82 1.63 -9.54 6.73
N SER A 83 2.55 -9.39 7.69
CA SER A 83 2.18 -9.17 9.09
C SER A 83 2.45 -7.73 9.53
N LEU A 84 3.71 -7.30 9.50
CA LEU A 84 4.11 -6.01 10.05
C LEU A 84 3.46 -4.85 9.29
N PHE A 85 3.60 -4.81 7.97
CA PHE A 85 2.99 -3.77 7.14
C PHE A 85 1.46 -3.72 7.34
N GLN A 86 0.77 -4.87 7.24
CA GLN A 86 -0.69 -4.91 7.33
C GLN A 86 -1.20 -4.51 8.72
N GLY A 87 -0.52 -4.95 9.78
CA GLY A 87 -0.85 -4.57 11.15
C GLY A 87 -0.61 -3.08 11.43
N LEU A 88 0.55 -2.55 10.99
CA LEU A 88 0.89 -1.13 11.13
C LEU A 88 -0.07 -0.23 10.33
N LEU A 89 -0.40 -0.63 9.10
CA LEU A 89 -1.36 0.08 8.25
C LEU A 89 -2.73 0.17 8.91
N ALA A 90 -3.27 -0.97 9.37
CA ALA A 90 -4.59 -1.00 10.01
C ALA A 90 -4.61 -0.16 11.30
N LYS A 91 -3.55 -0.25 12.12
CA LYS A 91 -3.42 0.53 13.35
C LYS A 91 -3.23 2.02 13.08
N GLY A 92 -2.37 2.36 12.13
CA GLY A 92 -2.10 3.75 11.73
C GLY A 92 -3.33 4.43 11.13
N LEU A 93 -4.04 3.76 10.22
CA LEU A 93 -5.26 4.28 9.58
C LEU A 93 -6.38 4.60 10.59
N GLY A 94 -6.45 3.82 11.68
CA GLY A 94 -7.41 4.07 12.77
C GLY A 94 -7.07 5.29 13.63
N GLN A 95 -5.82 5.76 13.61
CA GLN A 95 -5.33 6.83 14.50
C GLN A 95 -4.89 8.10 13.75
N THR A 96 -4.86 8.06 12.41
CA THR A 96 -4.43 9.18 11.56
C THR A 96 -5.58 9.67 10.71
N GLY A 97 -5.60 10.96 10.40
CA GLY A 97 -6.52 11.49 9.38
C GLY A 97 -6.27 10.84 8.01
N ALA A 98 -7.32 10.59 7.25
CA ALA A 98 -7.23 9.88 5.97
C ALA A 98 -6.22 10.52 4.99
N GLY A 99 -6.22 11.87 4.91
CA GLY A 99 -5.31 12.60 4.03
C GLY A 99 -3.85 12.45 4.42
N LEU A 100 -3.50 12.71 5.69
CA LEU A 100 -2.12 12.60 6.18
C LEU A 100 -1.65 11.13 6.16
N GLY A 101 -2.53 10.19 6.51
CA GLY A 101 -2.23 8.76 6.42
C GLY A 101 -1.86 8.33 4.99
N SER A 102 -2.60 8.82 3.99
CA SER A 102 -2.30 8.56 2.57
C SER A 102 -0.94 9.13 2.17
N VAL A 103 -0.63 10.38 2.53
CA VAL A 103 0.70 10.99 2.26
C VAL A 103 1.83 10.14 2.81
N LEU A 104 1.68 9.67 4.05
CA LEU A 104 2.72 8.91 4.73
C LEU A 104 2.94 7.53 4.10
N ILE A 105 1.88 6.81 3.80
CA ILE A 105 2.01 5.48 3.16
C ILE A 105 2.49 5.59 1.71
N ASP A 106 2.01 6.56 0.96
CA ASP A 106 2.36 6.78 -0.44
C ASP A 106 3.77 7.38 -0.63
N SER A 107 4.50 7.68 0.46
CA SER A 107 5.94 7.99 0.44
C SER A 107 6.83 6.77 0.17
N GLN A 108 6.29 5.56 0.24
CA GLN A 108 6.97 4.28 -0.01
C GLN A 108 7.86 4.26 -1.27
N PRO A 109 7.51 4.84 -2.44
CA PRO A 109 8.35 4.77 -3.63
C PRO A 109 9.75 5.36 -3.45
N LEU A 110 9.92 6.35 -2.58
CA LEU A 110 11.24 6.89 -2.24
C LEU A 110 12.13 5.85 -1.55
N LEU A 111 11.56 5.13 -0.58
CA LEU A 111 12.27 4.06 0.13
C LEU A 111 12.59 2.89 -0.80
N VAL A 112 11.65 2.51 -1.68
CA VAL A 112 11.90 1.47 -2.70
C VAL A 112 13.00 1.90 -3.66
N ALA A 113 13.02 3.14 -4.11
CA ALA A 113 14.06 3.66 -5.00
C ALA A 113 15.45 3.60 -4.35
N LEU A 114 15.56 3.97 -3.05
CA LEU A 114 16.80 3.85 -2.29
C LEU A 114 17.24 2.39 -2.14
N LEU A 115 16.31 1.49 -1.82
CA LEU A 115 16.59 0.05 -1.70
C LEU A 115 16.93 -0.57 -3.05
N ALA A 116 16.21 -0.22 -4.11
CA ALA A 116 16.47 -0.72 -5.46
C ALA A 116 17.86 -0.29 -5.97
N ARG A 117 18.24 0.96 -5.68
CA ARG A 117 19.58 1.45 -5.99
C ARG A 117 20.67 0.68 -5.23
N SER A 118 20.50 0.47 -3.93
CA SER A 118 21.51 -0.15 -3.07
C SER A 118 21.62 -1.67 -3.27
N LEU A 119 20.49 -2.37 -3.48
CA LEU A 119 20.44 -3.83 -3.51
C LEU A 119 20.45 -4.42 -4.92
N PHE A 120 19.92 -3.71 -5.90
CA PHE A 120 19.83 -4.16 -7.30
C PHE A 120 20.68 -3.34 -8.25
N GLY A 121 21.35 -2.30 -7.77
CA GLY A 121 22.17 -1.43 -8.62
C GLY A 121 21.36 -0.60 -9.63
N GLU A 122 20.05 -0.36 -9.37
CA GLU A 122 19.24 0.44 -10.26
C GLU A 122 19.79 1.87 -10.35
N ALA A 123 20.18 2.29 -11.56
CA ALA A 123 20.68 3.65 -11.78
C ALA A 123 19.52 4.65 -11.78
N ILE A 124 19.52 5.55 -10.80
CA ILE A 124 18.57 6.66 -10.71
C ILE A 124 19.36 7.94 -11.00
N ASN A 125 19.12 8.51 -12.18
CA ASN A 125 19.74 9.77 -12.60
C ASN A 125 19.01 10.98 -11.93
N PRO A 126 19.54 12.21 -12.05
CA PRO A 126 18.91 13.40 -11.46
C PRO A 126 17.47 13.63 -11.88
N VAL A 127 17.08 13.26 -13.12
CA VAL A 127 15.70 13.35 -13.60
C VAL A 127 14.79 12.39 -12.80
N GLY A 128 15.26 11.17 -12.50
CA GLY A 128 14.53 10.22 -11.67
C GLY A 128 14.35 10.73 -10.23
N TRP A 129 15.39 11.30 -9.64
CA TRP A 129 15.30 11.88 -8.29
C TRP A 129 14.37 13.09 -8.24
N SER A 130 14.45 14.01 -9.24
CA SER A 130 13.50 15.12 -9.31
C SER A 130 12.06 14.64 -9.49
N GLY A 131 11.86 13.57 -10.26
CA GLY A 131 10.56 12.93 -10.39
C GLY A 131 10.04 12.38 -9.04
N LEU A 132 10.87 11.66 -8.27
CA LEU A 132 10.47 11.13 -6.96
C LEU A 132 10.10 12.25 -5.97
N LEU A 133 10.89 13.33 -5.91
CA LEU A 133 10.59 14.48 -5.06
C LEU A 133 9.30 15.20 -5.49
N LEU A 134 9.10 15.34 -6.80
CA LEU A 134 7.88 15.93 -7.35
C LEU A 134 6.64 15.09 -7.04
N GLY A 135 6.76 13.76 -7.07
CA GLY A 135 5.70 12.84 -6.67
C GLY A 135 5.34 13.00 -5.20
N LEU A 136 6.35 13.08 -4.33
CA LEU A 136 6.14 13.34 -2.91
C LEU A 136 5.43 14.68 -2.67
N LEU A 137 5.84 15.75 -3.36
CA LEU A 137 5.15 17.03 -3.29
C LEU A 137 3.70 16.91 -3.79
N GLY A 138 3.48 16.14 -4.86
CA GLY A 138 2.15 15.88 -5.40
C GLY A 138 1.22 15.24 -4.37
N ILE A 139 1.66 14.15 -3.71
CA ILE A 139 0.83 13.49 -2.70
C ILE A 139 0.62 14.35 -1.45
N VAL A 140 1.59 15.19 -1.07
CA VAL A 140 1.41 16.18 -0.01
C VAL A 140 0.29 17.16 -0.35
N CYS A 141 0.28 17.71 -1.57
CA CYS A 141 -0.80 18.61 -2.03
C CYS A 141 -2.17 17.92 -2.10
N LEU A 142 -2.20 16.61 -2.39
CA LEU A 142 -3.43 15.82 -2.47
C LEU A 142 -4.01 15.46 -1.09
N GLY A 143 -3.14 15.11 -0.14
CA GLY A 143 -3.54 14.52 1.12
C GLY A 143 -3.60 15.47 2.31
N LEU A 144 -2.98 16.65 2.24
CA LEU A 144 -3.03 17.62 3.33
C LEU A 144 -4.25 18.53 3.20
N PRO A 145 -5.03 18.69 4.30
CA PRO A 145 -6.16 19.62 4.31
C PRO A 145 -5.69 21.07 4.02
N ALA A 146 -6.40 21.78 3.12
CA ALA A 146 -6.08 23.15 2.76
C ALA A 146 -5.99 24.11 3.97
N PRO A 147 -6.84 24.01 5.03
CA PRO A 147 -6.69 24.82 6.23
C PRO A 147 -5.33 24.67 6.92
N LEU A 148 -4.77 23.45 6.93
CA LEU A 148 -3.49 23.15 7.56
C LEU A 148 -2.33 23.77 6.78
N LEU A 149 -2.38 23.71 5.44
CA LEU A 149 -1.40 24.34 4.57
C LEU A 149 -1.47 25.87 4.65
N LYS A 150 -2.69 26.44 4.75
CA LYS A 150 -2.90 27.86 4.92
C LYS A 150 -2.34 28.35 6.26
N HIS A 151 -2.52 27.59 7.32
CA HIS A 151 -1.98 27.89 8.64
C HIS A 151 -0.45 27.91 8.60
N TRP A 152 0.18 26.90 8.01
CA TRP A 152 1.65 26.86 7.82
C TRP A 152 2.19 28.02 7.00
N TRP A 153 1.45 28.43 5.97
CA TRP A 153 1.84 29.55 5.13
C TRP A 153 1.75 30.92 5.84
N LEU A 154 0.74 31.11 6.69
CA LEU A 154 0.47 32.38 7.35
C LEU A 154 1.24 32.56 8.67
N GLU A 155 1.43 31.50 9.42
CA GLU A 155 1.99 31.54 10.78
C GLU A 155 3.45 31.05 10.84
N GLY A 156 3.97 30.59 9.70
CA GLY A 156 5.34 30.06 9.59
C GLY A 156 5.49 28.65 10.12
N ALA A 157 6.54 27.95 9.65
CA ALA A 157 6.84 26.56 10.01
C ALA A 157 7.28 26.35 11.49
N SER A 158 7.32 27.41 12.29
CA SER A 158 7.51 27.34 13.75
C SER A 158 6.32 26.66 14.46
N VAL A 159 5.20 26.54 13.78
CA VAL A 159 4.02 25.78 14.19
C VAL A 159 4.08 24.30 13.71
N LEU A 160 5.17 23.84 13.17
CA LEU A 160 5.62 22.49 13.49
C LEU A 160 5.99 22.46 14.99
N ASP A 161 5.01 22.78 15.84
CA ASP A 161 4.89 22.07 17.06
C ASP A 161 4.89 20.60 16.64
N LEU A 162 6.09 20.07 16.56
CA LEU A 162 6.37 18.66 16.65
C LEU A 162 5.84 18.23 18.03
N HIS A 163 4.54 18.38 18.22
CA HIS A 163 3.83 17.51 19.12
C HIS A 163 4.36 16.13 18.75
N PRO A 164 4.99 15.43 19.70
CA PRO A 164 5.66 14.18 19.40
C PRO A 164 4.69 13.41 18.52
N TRP A 165 5.12 13.14 17.31
CA TRP A 165 4.34 12.59 16.19
C TRP A 165 3.25 11.69 16.72
N SER A 166 2.01 11.96 16.37
CA SER A 166 0.95 11.15 16.93
C SER A 166 1.31 9.69 16.65
N HIS A 167 0.98 8.80 17.56
CA HIS A 167 1.31 7.38 17.39
C HIS A 167 0.81 6.85 16.04
N GLY A 168 -0.29 7.43 15.50
CA GLY A 168 -0.83 7.09 14.18
C GLY A 168 0.13 7.35 13.02
N GLU A 169 0.79 8.49 13.02
CA GLU A 169 1.75 8.88 11.96
C GLU A 169 2.99 7.98 11.95
N LEU A 170 3.52 7.65 13.14
CA LEU A 170 4.63 6.71 13.26
C LEU A 170 4.26 5.32 12.75
N TRP A 171 3.04 4.85 13.02
CA TRP A 171 2.55 3.58 12.49
C TRP A 171 2.45 3.60 10.97
N MET A 172 1.97 4.70 10.37
CA MET A 172 1.87 4.85 8.91
C MET A 172 3.24 4.90 8.23
N LEU A 173 4.23 5.62 8.81
CA LEU A 173 5.60 5.60 8.29
C LEU A 173 6.26 4.23 8.43
N GLY A 174 6.03 3.56 9.56
CA GLY A 174 6.46 2.17 9.75
C GLY A 174 5.84 1.24 8.71
N ALA A 175 4.57 1.44 8.38
CA ALA A 175 3.88 0.71 7.32
C ALA A 175 4.52 0.98 5.95
N ALA A 176 4.80 2.25 5.60
CA ALA A 176 5.48 2.60 4.35
C ALA A 176 6.87 1.93 4.24
N ALA A 177 7.65 1.95 5.32
CA ALA A 177 8.95 1.29 5.37
C ALA A 177 8.84 -0.24 5.24
N ALA A 178 7.88 -0.85 5.93
CA ALA A 178 7.64 -2.28 5.86
C ALA A 178 7.19 -2.71 4.43
N MET A 179 6.30 -1.95 3.80
CA MET A 179 5.87 -2.20 2.42
C MET A 179 7.03 -2.04 1.42
N ALA A 180 7.89 -1.02 1.60
CA ALA A 180 9.08 -0.85 0.75
C ALA A 180 10.04 -2.05 0.88
N ALA A 181 10.29 -2.49 2.10
CA ALA A 181 11.11 -3.69 2.37
C ALA A 181 10.44 -4.95 1.79
N GLY A 182 9.12 -5.12 1.99
CA GLY A 182 8.33 -6.22 1.43
C GLY A 182 8.40 -6.29 -0.09
N THR A 183 8.31 -5.13 -0.76
CA THR A 183 8.43 -5.04 -2.22
C THR A 183 9.79 -5.56 -2.72
N VAL A 184 10.86 -5.27 -2.00
CA VAL A 184 12.21 -5.81 -2.30
C VAL A 184 12.29 -7.30 -1.96
N LEU A 185 11.76 -7.72 -0.80
CA LEU A 185 11.76 -9.12 -0.37
C LEU A 185 10.99 -10.02 -1.34
N CYS A 186 9.87 -9.54 -1.91
CA CYS A 186 9.13 -10.25 -2.96
C CYS A 186 10.04 -10.64 -4.12
N ARG A 187 10.93 -9.73 -4.57
CA ARG A 187 11.87 -9.99 -5.68
C ARG A 187 12.88 -11.09 -5.32
N TYR A 188 13.33 -11.13 -4.07
CA TYR A 188 14.20 -12.20 -3.58
C TYR A 188 13.46 -13.53 -3.43
N ALA A 189 12.23 -13.52 -2.90
CA ALA A 189 11.40 -14.70 -2.69
C ALA A 189 10.89 -15.33 -4.00
N SER A 190 10.90 -14.56 -5.11
CA SER A 190 10.42 -15.01 -6.42
C SER A 190 11.55 -15.33 -7.41
N ARG A 191 12.79 -15.52 -6.94
CA ARG A 191 13.93 -15.79 -7.84
C ARG A 191 13.83 -17.12 -8.56
N HIS A 192 13.35 -18.15 -7.85
CA HIS A 192 13.28 -19.52 -8.37
C HIS A 192 11.85 -20.08 -8.26
N SER A 193 10.92 -19.28 -7.76
CA SER A 193 9.51 -19.65 -7.51
C SER A 193 8.57 -18.71 -8.27
N ASP A 194 7.33 -19.16 -8.51
CA ASP A 194 6.33 -18.35 -9.21
C ASP A 194 5.87 -17.16 -8.34
N PRO A 195 5.93 -15.91 -8.85
CA PRO A 195 5.58 -14.72 -8.08
C PRO A 195 4.14 -14.69 -7.58
N VAL A 196 3.18 -15.27 -8.34
CA VAL A 196 1.77 -15.33 -7.94
C VAL A 196 1.61 -16.29 -6.75
N ALA A 197 2.26 -17.46 -6.82
CA ALA A 197 2.26 -18.41 -5.71
C ALA A 197 2.93 -17.81 -4.47
N ILE A 198 4.09 -17.17 -4.63
CA ILE A 198 4.81 -16.47 -3.54
C ILE A 198 3.91 -15.41 -2.89
N THR A 199 3.18 -14.61 -3.71
CA THR A 199 2.24 -13.61 -3.20
C THR A 199 1.13 -14.25 -2.38
N GLY A 200 0.54 -15.35 -2.85
CA GLY A 200 -0.48 -16.08 -2.07
C GLY A 200 0.08 -16.65 -0.77
N TRP A 201 1.23 -17.31 -0.83
CA TRP A 201 1.86 -17.92 0.35
C TRP A 201 2.29 -16.88 1.39
N HIS A 202 2.87 -15.72 0.99
CA HIS A 202 3.24 -14.70 1.97
C HIS A 202 2.03 -14.13 2.71
N MET A 203 0.88 -13.96 2.03
CA MET A 203 -0.36 -13.49 2.66
C MET A 203 -0.89 -14.53 3.66
N LEU A 204 -0.90 -15.81 3.29
CA LEU A 204 -1.34 -16.88 4.18
C LEU A 204 -0.43 -16.99 5.42
N LEU A 205 0.88 -17.07 5.23
CA LEU A 205 1.85 -17.14 6.32
C LEU A 205 1.84 -15.89 7.19
N GLY A 206 1.76 -14.71 6.57
CA GLY A 206 1.69 -13.42 7.26
C GLY A 206 0.40 -13.23 8.06
N SER A 207 -0.65 -14.00 7.77
CA SER A 207 -1.89 -13.98 8.53
C SER A 207 -1.76 -14.59 9.93
N ALA A 208 -0.79 -15.49 10.17
CA ALA A 208 -0.63 -16.14 11.46
C ALA A 208 -0.23 -15.17 12.60
N PRO A 209 0.77 -14.26 12.44
CA PRO A 209 1.04 -13.24 13.45
C PRO A 209 -0.10 -12.24 13.64
N LEU A 210 -0.87 -11.93 12.58
CA LEU A 210 -2.04 -11.06 12.69
C LEU A 210 -3.15 -11.72 13.55
N LEU A 211 -3.38 -13.03 13.36
CA LEU A 211 -4.27 -13.80 14.20
C LEU A 211 -3.81 -13.78 15.65
N LEU A 212 -2.52 -14.00 15.90
CA LEU A 212 -1.96 -13.94 17.25
C LEU A 212 -2.16 -12.54 17.87
N GLY A 213 -1.88 -11.48 17.13
CA GLY A 213 -2.13 -10.10 17.57
C GLY A 213 -3.60 -9.84 17.91
N ALA A 214 -4.52 -10.34 17.08
CA ALA A 214 -5.95 -10.23 17.33
C ALA A 214 -6.37 -10.97 18.62
N LEU A 215 -5.84 -12.17 18.85
CA LEU A 215 -6.14 -12.98 20.05
C LEU A 215 -5.52 -12.41 21.33
N LEU A 216 -4.35 -11.77 21.23
CA LEU A 216 -3.66 -11.20 22.39
C LEU A 216 -4.21 -9.81 22.79
N THR A 217 -4.79 -9.06 21.87
CA THR A 217 -5.30 -7.70 22.16
C THR A 217 -6.30 -7.66 23.32
N PRO A 218 -7.31 -8.54 23.43
CA PRO A 218 -8.24 -8.54 24.57
C PRO A 218 -7.58 -8.92 25.91
N LEU A 219 -6.43 -9.60 25.87
CA LEU A 219 -5.70 -10.01 27.07
C LEU A 219 -4.79 -8.89 27.61
N VAL A 220 -4.32 -8.00 26.73
CA VAL A 220 -3.38 -6.91 27.07
C VAL A 220 -4.12 -5.60 27.34
N ALA A 221 -5.18 -5.30 26.59
CA ALA A 221 -6.03 -4.15 26.86
C ALA A 221 -7.01 -4.53 27.98
N PRO A 222 -7.10 -3.77 29.09
CA PRO A 222 -8.09 -4.05 30.10
C PRO A 222 -9.48 -3.89 29.48
N ALA A 223 -10.09 -5.00 29.16
CA ALA A 223 -11.48 -5.04 28.76
C ALA A 223 -12.31 -4.48 29.93
N GLY A 224 -13.09 -3.42 29.70
CA GLY A 224 -14.03 -2.94 30.69
C GLY A 224 -15.00 -4.06 31.08
N PRO A 225 -15.60 -4.02 32.31
CA PRO A 225 -16.46 -5.09 32.82
C PRO A 225 -17.56 -5.48 31.81
N ALA A 226 -18.10 -4.53 31.05
CA ALA A 226 -19.12 -4.78 30.03
C ALA A 226 -18.62 -5.60 28.82
N GLN A 227 -17.33 -5.59 28.51
CA GLN A 227 -16.76 -6.39 27.41
C GLN A 227 -16.45 -7.83 27.87
N LEU A 228 -16.14 -8.03 29.15
CA LEU A 228 -15.93 -9.36 29.73
C LEU A 228 -17.25 -10.12 29.85
N GLU A 229 -18.38 -9.43 30.11
CA GLU A 229 -19.70 -10.04 30.15
C GLU A 229 -20.20 -10.54 28.79
N GLN A 230 -19.75 -9.90 27.69
CA GLN A 230 -20.17 -10.29 26.34
C GLN A 230 -19.42 -11.53 25.80
N GLY A 231 -18.40 -12.00 26.50
CA GLY A 231 -17.59 -13.17 26.12
C GLY A 231 -16.53 -12.87 25.06
N PHE A 232 -15.39 -13.56 25.19
CA PHE A 232 -14.21 -13.43 24.36
C PHE A 232 -14.48 -13.44 22.84
N TRP A 233 -15.36 -14.32 22.37
CA TRP A 233 -15.68 -14.44 20.95
C TRP A 233 -16.46 -13.24 20.39
N ARG A 234 -17.32 -12.60 21.18
CA ARG A 234 -18.02 -11.37 20.77
C ARG A 234 -17.09 -10.16 20.69
N ALA A 235 -16.09 -10.10 21.56
CA ALA A 235 -15.06 -9.05 21.50
C ALA A 235 -14.15 -9.19 20.26
N LEU A 236 -14.00 -10.39 19.72
CA LEU A 236 -13.23 -10.65 18.51
C LEU A 236 -14.04 -10.46 17.22
N TRP A 237 -15.36 -10.71 17.24
CA TRP A 237 -16.17 -10.67 16.02
C TRP A 237 -16.78 -9.27 15.84
N PRO A 238 -16.45 -8.55 14.75
CA PRO A 238 -17.00 -7.21 14.54
C PRO A 238 -18.50 -7.27 14.27
N ALA A 239 -19.26 -6.38 14.90
CA ALA A 239 -20.70 -6.23 14.68
C ALA A 239 -21.00 -5.43 13.40
N TRP A 240 -20.41 -5.83 12.27
CA TRP A 240 -20.59 -5.13 11.00
C TRP A 240 -21.95 -5.38 10.38
N SER A 241 -22.51 -4.34 9.79
CA SER A 241 -23.71 -4.42 8.93
C SER A 241 -23.40 -5.19 7.63
N VAL A 242 -24.43 -5.60 6.91
CA VAL A 242 -24.28 -6.24 5.59
C VAL A 242 -23.49 -5.36 4.62
N GLY A 243 -23.71 -4.03 4.64
CA GLY A 243 -22.94 -3.09 3.84
C GLY A 243 -21.45 -3.07 4.18
N GLN A 244 -21.09 -3.10 5.47
CA GLN A 244 -19.71 -3.16 5.93
C GLN A 244 -19.04 -4.48 5.54
N TRP A 245 -19.74 -5.61 5.60
CA TRP A 245 -19.26 -6.88 5.06
C TRP A 245 -19.03 -6.81 3.54
N GLY A 246 -19.87 -6.08 2.80
CA GLY A 246 -19.67 -5.78 1.38
C GLY A 246 -18.39 -4.98 1.13
N LEU A 247 -18.12 -3.94 1.94
CA LEU A 247 -16.88 -3.17 1.87
C LEU A 247 -15.65 -4.03 2.19
N MET A 248 -15.76 -4.93 3.19
CA MET A 248 -14.70 -5.88 3.50
C MET A 248 -14.44 -6.84 2.35
N ALA A 249 -15.48 -7.40 1.72
CA ALA A 249 -15.35 -8.26 0.56
C ALA A 249 -14.68 -7.53 -0.60
N TYR A 250 -15.05 -6.28 -0.88
CA TYR A 250 -14.38 -5.42 -1.85
C TYR A 250 -12.89 -5.24 -1.53
N ALA A 251 -12.56 -4.82 -0.31
CA ALA A 251 -11.19 -4.60 0.13
C ALA A 251 -10.35 -5.90 0.08
N THR A 252 -10.97 -7.05 0.33
CA THR A 252 -10.31 -8.36 0.29
C THR A 252 -10.08 -8.84 -1.14
N VAL A 253 -11.11 -8.85 -1.98
CA VAL A 253 -11.04 -9.45 -3.33
C VAL A 253 -10.31 -8.53 -4.29
N LEU A 254 -10.74 -7.28 -4.39
CA LEU A 254 -10.18 -6.32 -5.35
C LEU A 254 -8.99 -5.57 -4.77
N GLY A 255 -9.13 -4.99 -3.57
CA GLY A 255 -8.08 -4.20 -2.92
C GLY A 255 -6.91 -5.03 -2.36
N SER A 256 -7.07 -6.33 -2.19
CA SER A 256 -5.99 -7.19 -1.70
C SER A 256 -5.64 -8.31 -2.68
N ALA A 257 -6.50 -9.28 -2.94
CA ALA A 257 -6.13 -10.43 -3.77
C ALA A 257 -5.69 -10.01 -5.18
N LEU A 258 -6.52 -9.24 -5.88
CA LEU A 258 -6.21 -8.78 -7.24
C LEU A 258 -5.09 -7.74 -7.24
N ALA A 259 -5.18 -6.72 -6.38
CA ALA A 259 -4.22 -5.63 -6.37
C ALA A 259 -2.80 -6.11 -5.98
N TYR A 260 -2.64 -6.86 -4.87
CA TYR A 260 -1.32 -7.39 -4.49
C TYR A 260 -0.83 -8.48 -5.45
N GLY A 261 -1.72 -9.32 -5.99
CA GLY A 261 -1.37 -10.30 -7.00
C GLY A 261 -0.71 -9.66 -8.22
N LEU A 262 -1.29 -8.60 -8.75
CA LEU A 262 -0.73 -7.84 -9.87
C LEU A 262 0.51 -7.04 -9.44
N PHE A 263 0.46 -6.33 -8.30
CA PHE A 263 1.57 -5.51 -7.84
C PHE A 263 2.84 -6.34 -7.65
N PHE A 264 2.81 -7.42 -6.90
CA PHE A 264 4.00 -8.23 -6.65
C PHE A 264 4.43 -9.03 -7.89
N TRP A 265 3.51 -9.37 -8.78
CA TRP A 265 3.89 -9.94 -10.07
C TRP A 265 4.74 -8.96 -10.90
N PHE A 266 4.33 -7.69 -11.00
CA PHE A 266 5.12 -6.66 -11.68
C PHE A 266 6.39 -6.28 -10.90
N ALA A 267 6.34 -6.20 -9.57
CA ALA A 267 7.49 -5.86 -8.72
C ALA A 267 8.57 -6.94 -8.71
N SER A 268 8.22 -8.21 -8.99
CA SER A 268 9.18 -9.32 -9.00
C SER A 268 10.24 -9.21 -10.11
N SER A 269 10.03 -8.38 -11.12
CA SER A 269 10.91 -8.26 -12.29
C SER A 269 10.90 -6.84 -12.89
N GLY A 270 11.90 -6.53 -13.69
CA GLY A 270 11.98 -5.25 -14.41
C GLY A 270 12.45 -4.06 -13.56
N ASP A 271 12.11 -2.86 -13.98
CA ASP A 271 12.43 -1.60 -13.31
C ASP A 271 11.53 -1.38 -12.08
N LEU A 272 12.08 -1.62 -10.90
CA LEU A 272 11.34 -1.54 -9.64
C LEU A 272 10.98 -0.11 -9.30
N THR A 273 11.94 0.82 -9.43
CA THR A 273 11.74 2.25 -9.17
C THR A 273 10.64 2.83 -10.06
N GLY A 274 10.69 2.53 -11.38
CA GLY A 274 9.69 3.02 -12.32
C GLY A 274 8.30 2.45 -12.07
N PHE A 275 8.20 1.17 -11.70
CA PHE A 275 6.91 0.55 -11.40
C PHE A 275 6.32 1.08 -10.09
N THR A 276 7.10 1.13 -9.01
CA THR A 276 6.59 1.57 -7.70
C THR A 276 6.26 3.07 -7.66
N ALA A 277 6.88 3.89 -8.53
CA ALA A 277 6.49 5.29 -8.69
C ALA A 277 5.02 5.48 -9.11
N LEU A 278 4.39 4.46 -9.73
CA LEU A 278 2.96 4.49 -10.03
C LEU A 278 2.08 4.58 -8.77
N THR A 279 2.62 4.26 -7.58
CA THR A 279 1.93 4.46 -6.28
C THR A 279 1.54 5.92 -6.07
N PHE A 280 2.28 6.89 -6.61
CA PHE A 280 1.90 8.30 -6.55
C PHE A 280 0.55 8.62 -7.24
N LEU A 281 0.04 7.71 -8.06
CA LEU A 281 -1.29 7.83 -8.67
C LEU A 281 -2.41 7.30 -7.75
N THR A 282 -2.09 6.58 -6.67
CA THR A 282 -3.10 6.04 -5.74
C THR A 282 -4.06 7.11 -5.21
N PRO A 283 -3.57 8.25 -4.65
CA PRO A 283 -4.47 9.31 -4.20
C PRO A 283 -5.18 10.02 -5.36
N VAL A 284 -4.61 10.05 -6.56
CA VAL A 284 -5.29 10.60 -7.75
C VAL A 284 -6.52 9.75 -8.08
N PHE A 285 -6.39 8.41 -8.06
CA PHE A 285 -7.53 7.52 -8.27
C PHE A 285 -8.58 7.63 -7.16
N ALA A 286 -8.14 7.78 -5.90
CA ALA A 286 -9.05 8.01 -4.78
C ALA A 286 -9.89 9.27 -4.97
N LEU A 287 -9.26 10.39 -5.36
CA LEU A 287 -9.94 11.65 -5.66
C LEU A 287 -10.90 11.55 -6.84
N LEU A 288 -10.48 10.90 -7.93
CA LEU A 288 -11.35 10.68 -9.09
C LEU A 288 -12.61 9.91 -8.71
N CYS A 289 -12.49 8.91 -7.84
CA CYS A 289 -13.64 8.19 -7.31
C CYS A 289 -14.51 9.09 -6.43
N GLY A 290 -13.93 9.94 -5.58
CA GLY A 290 -14.66 10.93 -4.78
C GLY A 290 -15.51 11.87 -5.65
N VAL A 291 -14.91 12.42 -6.71
CA VAL A 291 -15.63 13.30 -7.65
C VAL A 291 -16.72 12.56 -8.42
N LEU A 292 -16.44 11.35 -8.93
CA LEU A 292 -17.37 10.64 -9.83
C LEU A 292 -18.52 9.97 -9.09
N PHE A 293 -18.30 9.50 -7.86
CA PHE A 293 -19.28 8.67 -7.14
C PHE A 293 -19.83 9.34 -5.87
N LEU A 294 -19.12 10.32 -5.29
CA LEU A 294 -19.51 11.00 -4.05
C LEU A 294 -19.82 12.48 -4.28
N GLU A 295 -19.81 12.96 -5.54
CA GLU A 295 -20.06 14.35 -5.92
C GLU A 295 -19.16 15.36 -5.19
N GLU A 296 -17.93 14.93 -4.81
CA GLU A 296 -16.97 15.79 -4.13
C GLU A 296 -16.40 16.82 -5.11
N SER A 297 -16.25 18.06 -4.66
CA SER A 297 -15.56 19.11 -5.41
C SER A 297 -14.07 19.14 -5.05
N LEU A 298 -13.20 19.13 -6.05
CA LEU A 298 -11.76 19.24 -5.81
C LEU A 298 -11.35 20.70 -5.57
N GLU A 299 -10.53 20.90 -4.56
CA GLU A 299 -9.87 22.18 -4.33
C GLU A 299 -8.74 22.42 -5.36
N PRO A 300 -8.40 23.69 -5.66
CA PRO A 300 -7.33 24.02 -6.63
C PRO A 300 -5.99 23.35 -6.31
N LEU A 301 -5.66 23.20 -5.01
CA LEU A 301 -4.43 22.55 -4.56
C LEU A 301 -4.40 21.05 -4.91
N GLN A 302 -5.53 20.38 -4.84
CA GLN A 302 -5.65 18.97 -5.21
C GLN A 302 -5.45 18.76 -6.71
N TRP A 303 -5.91 19.68 -7.56
CA TRP A 303 -5.61 19.67 -9.00
C TRP A 303 -4.11 19.82 -9.26
N VAL A 304 -3.44 20.73 -8.55
CA VAL A 304 -1.97 20.89 -8.64
C VAL A 304 -1.29 19.59 -8.21
N GLY A 305 -1.70 19.00 -7.10
CA GLY A 305 -1.15 17.74 -6.60
C GLY A 305 -1.30 16.59 -7.60
N ALA A 306 -2.48 16.44 -8.20
CA ALA A 306 -2.73 15.45 -9.24
C ALA A 306 -1.82 15.64 -10.46
N LEU A 307 -1.65 16.87 -10.92
CA LEU A 307 -0.74 17.21 -12.02
C LEU A 307 0.72 16.87 -11.67
N LEU A 308 1.19 17.22 -10.47
CA LEU A 308 2.54 16.91 -10.00
C LEU A 308 2.77 15.40 -9.94
N ALA A 309 1.81 14.63 -9.45
CA ALA A 309 1.88 13.16 -9.42
C ALA A 309 2.00 12.56 -10.83
N LEU A 310 1.19 13.04 -11.78
CA LEU A 310 1.27 12.59 -13.18
C LEU A 310 2.61 12.93 -13.83
N VAL A 311 3.09 14.17 -13.63
CA VAL A 311 4.40 14.61 -14.17
C VAL A 311 5.54 13.80 -13.53
N SER A 312 5.48 13.53 -12.23
CA SER A 312 6.43 12.68 -11.51
C SER A 312 6.56 11.30 -12.16
N VAL A 313 5.44 10.62 -12.38
CA VAL A 313 5.40 9.30 -13.00
C VAL A 313 6.00 9.33 -14.40
N LEU A 314 5.72 10.35 -15.20
CA LEU A 314 6.32 10.53 -16.53
C LEU A 314 7.85 10.72 -16.44
N LEU A 315 8.33 11.58 -15.54
CA LEU A 315 9.76 11.83 -15.36
C LEU A 315 10.50 10.56 -14.93
N ILE A 316 9.96 9.82 -13.97
CA ILE A 316 10.60 8.60 -13.45
C ILE A 316 10.64 7.51 -14.54
N ASN A 317 9.54 7.30 -15.24
CA ASN A 317 9.46 6.24 -16.26
C ASN A 317 10.25 6.59 -17.54
N ARG A 318 10.42 7.87 -17.86
CA ARG A 318 11.23 8.32 -19.00
C ARG A 318 12.62 8.85 -18.61
N ARG A 319 13.05 8.64 -17.36
CA ARG A 319 14.31 9.22 -16.83
C ARG A 319 15.55 8.94 -17.68
N GLN A 320 15.64 7.74 -18.26
CA GLN A 320 16.80 7.39 -19.10
C GLN A 320 16.76 8.15 -20.44
N GLN A 321 15.58 8.22 -21.08
CA GLN A 321 15.42 8.93 -22.35
C GLN A 321 15.67 10.43 -22.19
N LEU A 322 15.14 11.03 -21.14
CA LEU A 322 15.29 12.47 -20.86
C LEU A 322 16.72 12.83 -20.44
N TRP A 323 17.46 11.90 -19.85
CA TRP A 323 18.84 12.11 -19.45
C TRP A 323 19.81 11.99 -20.62
N GLN A 324 19.62 10.99 -21.50
CA GLN A 324 20.45 10.76 -22.69
C GLN A 324 20.21 11.77 -23.82
N GLY A 325 19.07 12.44 -23.86
CA GLY A 325 18.75 13.49 -24.82
C GLY A 325 19.31 14.86 -24.48
N ARG A 326 20.17 14.99 -23.44
CA ARG A 326 20.94 16.22 -23.19
C ARG A 326 22.21 16.19 -24.05
N PRO A 327 22.46 17.28 -24.85
CA PRO A 327 23.64 17.40 -25.69
C PRO A 327 24.93 17.37 -24.89
#